data_5959a708937c60d0ec513d1382bf07b9
#
_entry.id   5959a708937c60d0ec513d1382bf07b9
#
_cell.length_a   1.000
_cell.length_b   1.000
_cell.length_c   1.000
_cell.angle_alpha   90.00
_cell.angle_beta   90.00
_cell.angle_gamma   90.00
#
_symmetry.space_group_name_H-M   'P 1'
#
loop_
_entity.id
_entity.type
_entity.pdbx_description
1 polymer ?
#
loop_
_entity_poly.entity_id
_entity_poly.type
_entity_poly.pdbx_seq_one_letter_code
_entity_poly.pdbx_strand_id
1 'polypeptide(L)'
;MSTSKRVVVIATVALSACASQLVSTGKAPTFGTAVSADEVARWDISIPPSGAGLPGGSGTARQGAQVYEQKCLACHGAKGAGKPADPLAGGAGTLASRTPLRTVGSYWPYATTLFDYTRRSMPITNPLSLTDDEVYAVSAYVLYINGIIGEDAPMNAQTLPQVKMPNRDGFISDWPPRSRN
;
A
#
# COMPACT_ATOMS: atom_id res chain seq x y z
N MET A 1 -30.81 77.95 -7.61
CA MET A 1 -29.54 77.17 -7.69
C MET A 1 -29.27 76.57 -6.32
N SER A 2 -29.11 75.33 -6.23
CA SER A 2 -28.71 74.54 -5.02
C SER A 2 -29.75 73.56 -4.51
N THR A 3 -30.03 72.52 -5.30
CA THR A 3 -30.73 71.33 -4.80
C THR A 3 -30.07 70.02 -5.31
N SER A 4 -28.99 70.14 -6.06
CA SER A 4 -28.36 68.92 -6.72
C SER A 4 -27.21 68.31 -5.97
N LYS A 5 -26.71 68.86 -4.86
CA LYS A 5 -25.54 68.31 -4.12
C LYS A 5 -25.86 67.47 -2.92
N ARG A 6 -27.10 67.34 -2.50
CA ARG A 6 -27.49 66.56 -1.29
C ARG A 6 -27.94 65.11 -1.58
N VAL A 7 -28.23 64.77 -2.83
CA VAL A 7 -28.72 63.50 -3.23
C VAL A 7 -27.57 62.48 -3.46
N VAL A 8 -26.37 62.93 -3.80
CA VAL A 8 -25.23 62.10 -4.14
C VAL A 8 -24.55 61.48 -2.91
N VAL A 9 -24.64 62.14 -1.74
CA VAL A 9 -23.97 61.64 -0.51
C VAL A 9 -24.74 60.51 0.19
N ILE A 10 -26.03 60.38 -0.02
CA ILE A 10 -26.86 59.33 0.62
C ILE A 10 -26.78 57.99 -0.12
N ALA A 11 -26.51 58.02 -1.43
CA ALA A 11 -26.41 56.80 -2.25
C ALA A 11 -25.11 56.00 -2.02
N THR A 12 -24.02 56.64 -1.57
CA THR A 12 -22.74 56.01 -1.35
C THR A 12 -22.61 55.28 0.01
N VAL A 13 -23.42 55.65 0.99
CA VAL A 13 -23.39 55.01 2.33
C VAL A 13 -24.20 53.72 2.35
N ALA A 14 -25.16 53.51 1.46
CA ALA A 14 -26.00 52.33 1.42
C ALA A 14 -25.33 51.10 0.77
N LEU A 15 -24.25 51.27 -0.03
CA LEU A 15 -23.56 50.14 -0.66
C LEU A 15 -22.45 49.50 0.21
N SER A 16 -22.05 50.16 1.30
CA SER A 16 -20.99 49.64 2.18
C SER A 16 -21.50 48.66 3.26
N ALA A 17 -22.80 48.49 3.40
CA ALA A 17 -23.40 47.68 4.46
C ALA A 17 -23.57 46.21 4.09
N CYS A 18 -23.33 45.78 2.84
CA CYS A 18 -23.53 44.38 2.41
C CYS A 18 -22.25 43.54 2.36
N ALA A 19 -21.09 44.09 2.70
CA ALA A 19 -19.81 43.36 2.58
C ALA A 19 -19.28 42.76 3.88
N SER A 20 -20.01 42.81 5.00
CA SER A 20 -19.49 42.40 6.31
C SER A 20 -20.25 41.27 6.98
N GLN A 21 -20.95 40.42 6.26
CA GLN A 21 -21.61 39.26 6.85
C GLN A 21 -21.30 37.98 6.09
N LEU A 22 -20.10 37.47 6.15
CA LEU A 22 -19.81 36.08 5.91
C LEU A 22 -18.45 35.67 6.54
N VAL A 23 -18.23 36.03 7.79
CA VAL A 23 -17.33 35.26 8.62
C VAL A 23 -18.23 34.50 9.61
N SER A 24 -18.76 33.37 9.16
CA SER A 24 -19.30 32.39 10.07
C SER A 24 -18.14 31.89 10.92
N THR A 25 -17.98 32.46 12.11
CA THR A 25 -17.13 31.90 13.18
C THR A 25 -17.75 30.65 13.79
N GLY A 26 -18.60 29.97 13.04
CA GLY A 26 -19.10 28.66 13.39
C GLY A 26 -17.92 27.70 13.48
N LYS A 27 -17.63 27.21 14.69
CA LYS A 27 -16.69 26.12 14.90
C LYS A 27 -17.05 25.02 13.91
N ALA A 28 -16.10 24.62 13.07
CA ALA A 28 -16.34 23.57 12.11
C ALA A 28 -16.90 22.34 12.84
N PRO A 29 -17.92 21.66 12.29
CA PRO A 29 -18.46 20.48 12.93
C PRO A 29 -17.35 19.46 13.13
N THR A 30 -17.18 18.99 14.34
CA THR A 30 -16.24 17.89 14.65
C THR A 30 -16.97 16.58 14.46
N PHE A 31 -16.47 15.75 13.54
CA PHE A 31 -16.98 14.41 13.30
C PHE A 31 -16.05 13.39 13.97
N GLY A 32 -16.65 12.37 14.57
CA GLY A 32 -15.94 11.29 15.22
C GLY A 32 -15.36 11.65 16.60
N THR A 33 -14.72 10.67 17.17
CA THR A 33 -14.02 10.77 18.46
C THR A 33 -12.53 10.56 18.21
N ALA A 34 -11.68 11.36 18.86
CA ALA A 34 -10.23 11.15 18.80
C ALA A 34 -9.88 9.79 19.43
N VAL A 35 -9.10 8.99 18.74
CA VAL A 35 -8.57 7.72 19.24
C VAL A 35 -7.13 7.90 19.71
N SER A 36 -6.69 7.03 20.65
CA SER A 36 -5.32 7.06 21.15
C SER A 36 -4.31 6.56 20.11
N ALA A 37 -3.04 6.98 20.24
CA ALA A 37 -1.97 6.49 19.40
C ALA A 37 -1.82 4.96 19.48
N ASP A 38 -2.03 4.37 20.66
CA ASP A 38 -1.96 2.92 20.88
C ASP A 38 -3.10 2.18 20.17
N GLU A 39 -4.25 2.79 20.06
CA GLU A 39 -5.36 2.21 19.29
C GLU A 39 -5.08 2.29 17.77
N VAL A 40 -4.57 3.41 17.29
CA VAL A 40 -4.13 3.54 15.88
C VAL A 40 -3.08 2.50 15.56
N ALA A 41 -2.06 2.32 16.40
CA ALA A 41 -0.96 1.37 16.19
C ALA A 41 -1.43 -0.08 16.04
N ARG A 42 -2.54 -0.47 16.67
CA ARG A 42 -3.12 -1.82 16.53
C ARG A 42 -3.71 -2.08 15.14
N TRP A 43 -4.12 -1.04 14.45
CA TRP A 43 -4.74 -1.12 13.11
C TRP A 43 -3.78 -0.73 11.99
N ASP A 44 -2.77 0.11 12.30
CA ASP A 44 -1.77 0.56 11.35
C ASP A 44 -0.63 -0.45 11.24
N ILE A 45 -0.93 -1.56 10.59
CA ILE A 45 0.02 -2.65 10.32
C ILE A 45 0.51 -2.67 8.87
N SER A 46 0.20 -1.64 8.09
CA SER A 46 0.59 -1.52 6.69
C SER A 46 2.09 -1.33 6.52
N ILE A 47 2.67 -2.06 5.58
CA ILE A 47 4.11 -1.99 5.28
C ILE A 47 4.31 -1.29 3.93
N PRO A 48 4.89 -0.08 3.92
CA PRO A 48 5.19 0.62 2.68
C PRO A 48 6.39 0.00 1.94
N PRO A 49 6.64 0.41 0.69
CA PRO A 49 7.80 -0.06 -0.09
C PRO A 49 9.16 0.07 0.60
N SER A 50 9.31 1.06 1.48
CA SER A 50 10.53 1.27 2.27
C SER A 50 10.77 0.21 3.34
N GLY A 51 9.75 -0.59 3.69
CA GLY A 51 9.80 -1.54 4.79
C GLY A 51 9.62 -0.94 6.18
N ALA A 52 9.23 0.35 6.29
CA ALA A 52 8.91 0.93 7.58
C ALA A 52 7.77 0.15 8.25
N GLY A 53 7.91 -0.18 9.54
CA GLY A 53 6.92 -0.95 10.29
C GLY A 53 7.00 -2.47 10.09
N LEU A 54 7.99 -2.99 9.35
CA LEU A 54 8.23 -4.44 9.31
C LEU A 54 8.50 -4.96 10.72
N PRO A 55 7.80 -6.03 11.16
CA PRO A 55 7.97 -6.58 12.49
C PRO A 55 9.33 -7.30 12.63
N GLY A 56 9.70 -7.59 13.87
CA GLY A 56 10.78 -8.51 14.14
C GLY A 56 10.44 -9.92 13.66
N GLY A 57 11.48 -10.68 13.28
CA GLY A 57 11.34 -12.04 12.78
C GLY A 57 12.19 -12.28 11.54
N SER A 58 12.21 -13.54 11.08
CA SER A 58 12.97 -13.92 9.88
C SER A 58 12.50 -15.26 9.32
N GLY A 59 12.83 -15.50 8.04
CA GLY A 59 12.59 -16.80 7.42
C GLY A 59 13.40 -16.97 6.14
N THR A 60 13.57 -18.23 5.72
CA THR A 60 14.22 -18.62 4.47
C THR A 60 13.21 -19.30 3.55
N ALA A 61 13.53 -19.45 2.26
CA ALA A 61 12.64 -20.15 1.34
C ALA A 61 12.48 -21.64 1.73
N ARG A 62 13.52 -22.25 2.29
CA ARG A 62 13.45 -23.64 2.81
C ARG A 62 12.39 -23.77 3.91
N GLN A 63 12.34 -22.87 4.86
CA GLN A 63 11.31 -22.85 5.90
C GLN A 63 9.94 -22.51 5.30
N GLY A 64 9.91 -21.55 4.37
CA GLY A 64 8.69 -21.11 3.69
C GLY A 64 8.03 -22.20 2.83
N ALA A 65 8.81 -23.16 2.30
CA ALA A 65 8.25 -24.30 1.57
C ALA A 65 7.27 -25.10 2.43
N GLN A 66 7.59 -25.32 3.71
CA GLN A 66 6.71 -26.03 4.64
C GLN A 66 5.43 -25.24 4.96
N VAL A 67 5.54 -23.92 5.18
CA VAL A 67 4.38 -23.05 5.39
C VAL A 67 3.50 -23.03 4.15
N TYR A 68 4.13 -22.93 2.96
CA TYR A 68 3.42 -22.91 1.69
C TYR A 68 2.64 -24.21 1.45
N GLU A 69 3.24 -25.36 1.70
CA GLU A 69 2.60 -26.67 1.55
C GLU A 69 1.35 -26.78 2.41
N GLN A 70 1.43 -26.33 3.66
CA GLN A 70 0.34 -26.45 4.61
C GLN A 70 -0.79 -25.44 4.42
N LYS A 71 -0.46 -24.21 4.01
CA LYS A 71 -1.38 -23.06 4.10
C LYS A 71 -1.69 -22.39 2.75
N CYS A 72 -0.93 -22.67 1.70
CA CYS A 72 -1.03 -21.96 0.42
C CYS A 72 -1.26 -22.88 -0.79
N LEU A 73 -0.69 -24.08 -0.75
CA LEU A 73 -0.67 -25.03 -1.87
C LEU A 73 -2.05 -25.34 -2.44
N ALA A 74 -3.04 -25.54 -1.56
CA ALA A 74 -4.40 -25.93 -1.95
C ALA A 74 -5.06 -24.92 -2.91
N CYS A 75 -4.70 -23.63 -2.79
CA CYS A 75 -5.25 -22.58 -3.63
C CYS A 75 -4.28 -22.16 -4.74
N HIS A 76 -2.98 -22.04 -4.45
CA HIS A 76 -2.00 -21.47 -5.38
C HIS A 76 -1.23 -22.54 -6.19
N GLY A 77 -1.52 -23.82 -5.95
CA GLY A 77 -0.90 -24.94 -6.69
C GLY A 77 0.58 -25.15 -6.38
N ALA A 78 1.12 -26.24 -6.87
CA ALA A 78 2.53 -26.58 -6.67
C ALA A 78 3.44 -25.49 -7.27
N LYS A 79 4.42 -25.03 -6.49
CA LYS A 79 5.37 -23.97 -6.90
C LYS A 79 4.69 -22.70 -7.42
N GLY A 80 3.53 -22.36 -6.89
CA GLY A 80 2.83 -21.15 -7.28
C GLY A 80 2.25 -21.15 -8.69
N ALA A 81 1.96 -22.32 -9.26
CA ALA A 81 1.45 -22.44 -10.62
C ALA A 81 0.00 -21.95 -10.81
N GLY A 82 -0.70 -21.70 -9.70
CA GLY A 82 -2.10 -21.29 -9.69
C GLY A 82 -3.08 -22.46 -9.63
N LYS A 83 -4.35 -22.10 -9.57
CA LYS A 83 -5.55 -22.98 -9.50
C LYS A 83 -5.81 -23.58 -8.12
N PRO A 84 -6.99 -23.25 -7.56
CA PRO A 84 -8.03 -22.37 -8.14
C PRO A 84 -7.69 -20.88 -8.12
N ALA A 85 -6.75 -20.44 -7.26
CA ALA A 85 -6.32 -19.02 -7.23
C ALA A 85 -5.32 -18.70 -8.34
N ASP A 86 -5.07 -17.39 -8.54
CA ASP A 86 -4.11 -16.92 -9.52
C ASP A 86 -2.68 -17.42 -9.25
N PRO A 87 -1.85 -17.59 -10.29
CA PRO A 87 -0.47 -18.00 -10.14
C PRO A 87 0.36 -16.94 -9.41
N LEU A 88 1.26 -17.41 -8.54
CA LEU A 88 2.23 -16.59 -7.83
C LEU A 88 3.59 -16.54 -8.52
N ALA A 89 3.85 -17.50 -9.41
CA ALA A 89 5.14 -17.65 -10.07
C ALA A 89 5.02 -17.68 -11.59
N GLY A 90 6.14 -17.35 -12.26
CA GLY A 90 6.24 -17.29 -13.71
C GLY A 90 5.99 -15.90 -14.29
N GLY A 91 5.84 -15.83 -15.62
CA GLY A 91 5.53 -14.60 -16.34
C GLY A 91 6.72 -13.65 -16.53
N ALA A 92 7.94 -14.02 -16.15
CA ALA A 92 9.12 -13.20 -16.38
C ALA A 92 9.26 -12.85 -17.87
N GLY A 93 9.45 -11.55 -18.17
CA GLY A 93 9.57 -11.05 -19.55
C GLY A 93 8.28 -10.97 -20.36
N THR A 94 7.12 -11.39 -19.81
CA THR A 94 5.86 -11.43 -20.58
C THR A 94 5.06 -10.13 -20.54
N LEU A 95 5.41 -9.15 -19.70
CA LEU A 95 4.57 -7.96 -19.47
C LEU A 95 4.33 -7.12 -20.74
N ALA A 96 5.29 -7.11 -21.67
CA ALA A 96 5.15 -6.43 -22.96
C ALA A 96 4.56 -7.32 -24.06
N SER A 97 4.18 -8.56 -23.78
CA SER A 97 3.60 -9.50 -24.75
C SER A 97 2.10 -9.26 -24.93
N ARG A 98 1.51 -9.93 -25.94
CA ARG A 98 0.05 -9.90 -26.17
C ARG A 98 -0.74 -10.61 -25.07
N THR A 99 -0.11 -11.48 -24.30
CA THR A 99 -0.70 -12.27 -23.22
C THR A 99 0.16 -12.16 -21.96
N PRO A 100 0.20 -11.01 -21.28
CA PRO A 100 1.03 -10.82 -20.10
C PRO A 100 0.54 -11.68 -18.93
N LEU A 101 1.45 -12.41 -18.30
CA LEU A 101 1.19 -13.14 -17.06
C LEU A 101 1.70 -12.31 -15.88
N ARG A 102 0.79 -11.78 -15.08
CA ARG A 102 1.09 -10.93 -13.93
C ARG A 102 1.18 -11.77 -12.67
N THR A 103 2.37 -11.95 -12.14
CA THR A 103 2.66 -12.69 -10.91
C THR A 103 3.52 -11.85 -9.98
N VAL A 104 3.86 -12.40 -8.81
CA VAL A 104 4.86 -11.79 -7.93
C VAL A 104 6.19 -11.63 -8.66
N GLY A 105 6.61 -12.62 -9.45
CA GLY A 105 7.89 -12.62 -10.14
C GLY A 105 7.97 -11.75 -11.40
N SER A 106 6.84 -11.39 -11.99
CA SER A 106 6.82 -10.61 -13.24
C SER A 106 6.33 -9.18 -13.05
N TYR A 107 5.38 -8.94 -12.13
CA TYR A 107 4.62 -7.69 -12.07
C TYR A 107 4.88 -6.86 -10.80
N TRP A 108 5.01 -7.50 -9.64
CA TRP A 108 5.10 -6.79 -8.37
C TRP A 108 6.43 -6.05 -8.22
N PRO A 109 6.40 -4.74 -7.87
CA PRO A 109 7.62 -3.93 -7.84
C PRO A 109 8.39 -4.01 -6.52
N TYR A 110 7.78 -4.50 -5.43
CA TYR A 110 8.36 -4.52 -4.09
C TYR A 110 8.10 -5.83 -3.36
N ALA A 111 9.14 -6.41 -2.78
CA ALA A 111 9.01 -7.60 -1.92
C ALA A 111 8.28 -7.29 -0.59
N THR A 112 8.36 -6.06 -0.11
CA THR A 112 7.62 -5.59 1.06
C THR A 112 6.12 -5.59 0.84
N THR A 113 5.65 -5.34 -0.40
CA THR A 113 4.23 -5.46 -0.74
C THR A 113 3.75 -6.92 -0.67
N LEU A 114 4.61 -7.89 -1.05
CA LEU A 114 4.30 -9.31 -0.89
C LEU A 114 4.11 -9.66 0.59
N PHE A 115 5.03 -9.22 1.45
CA PHE A 115 4.94 -9.42 2.89
C PHE A 115 3.65 -8.81 3.46
N ASP A 116 3.40 -7.53 3.16
CA ASP A 116 2.24 -6.78 3.64
C ASP A 116 0.92 -7.46 3.25
N TYR A 117 0.78 -7.82 1.98
CA TYR A 117 -0.41 -8.48 1.48
C TYR A 117 -0.60 -9.87 2.11
N THR A 118 0.48 -10.65 2.20
CA THR A 118 0.43 -11.99 2.81
C THR A 118 0.02 -11.90 4.28
N ARG A 119 0.64 -11.00 5.05
CA ARG A 119 0.35 -10.80 6.47
C ARG A 119 -1.12 -10.46 6.73
N ARG A 120 -1.65 -9.51 5.95
CA ARG A 120 -2.99 -8.97 6.18
C ARG A 120 -4.12 -9.78 5.57
N SER A 121 -3.87 -10.54 4.50
CA SER A 121 -4.93 -11.11 3.67
C SER A 121 -4.82 -12.61 3.44
N MET A 122 -3.68 -13.24 3.73
CA MET A 122 -3.46 -14.66 3.46
C MET A 122 -3.18 -15.48 4.73
N PRO A 123 -3.66 -16.73 4.78
CA PRO A 123 -4.61 -17.39 3.88
C PRO A 123 -5.98 -16.68 3.89
N ILE A 124 -6.63 -16.58 2.72
CA ILE A 124 -7.90 -15.84 2.59
C ILE A 124 -9.02 -16.37 3.49
N THR A 125 -8.96 -17.65 3.86
CA THR A 125 -9.91 -18.30 4.78
C THR A 125 -9.62 -18.00 6.25
N ASN A 126 -8.42 -17.50 6.58
CA ASN A 126 -8.01 -17.16 7.94
C ASN A 126 -6.95 -16.03 7.91
N PRO A 127 -7.30 -14.80 7.55
CA PRO A 127 -6.39 -13.67 7.52
C PRO A 127 -5.76 -13.40 8.90
N LEU A 128 -4.54 -12.83 8.93
CA LEU A 128 -3.79 -12.51 10.15
C LEU A 128 -3.42 -13.72 11.02
N SER A 129 -3.48 -14.94 10.50
CA SER A 129 -3.20 -16.17 11.26
C SER A 129 -1.74 -16.65 11.18
N LEU A 130 -0.95 -16.05 10.29
CA LEU A 130 0.47 -16.36 10.17
C LEU A 130 1.27 -15.59 11.22
N THR A 131 2.25 -16.24 11.81
CA THR A 131 3.28 -15.54 12.60
C THR A 131 4.18 -14.69 11.68
N ASP A 132 4.85 -13.69 12.23
CA ASP A 132 5.74 -12.85 11.44
C ASP A 132 6.87 -13.66 10.79
N ASP A 133 7.42 -14.67 11.46
CA ASP A 133 8.41 -15.60 10.88
C ASP A 133 7.82 -16.41 9.72
N GLU A 134 6.59 -16.91 9.84
CA GLU A 134 5.91 -17.61 8.75
C GLU A 134 5.68 -16.69 7.54
N VAL A 135 5.34 -15.42 7.76
CA VAL A 135 5.17 -14.44 6.67
C VAL A 135 6.50 -14.16 5.98
N TYR A 136 7.59 -13.99 6.72
CA TYR A 136 8.93 -13.86 6.13
C TYR A 136 9.33 -15.12 5.35
N ALA A 137 9.12 -16.29 5.94
CA ALA A 137 9.48 -17.55 5.33
C ALA A 137 8.70 -17.81 4.02
N VAL A 138 7.37 -17.66 4.04
CA VAL A 138 6.57 -17.88 2.83
C VAL A 138 6.81 -16.83 1.77
N SER A 139 7.09 -15.57 2.16
CA SER A 139 7.51 -14.53 1.23
C SER A 139 8.85 -14.89 0.57
N ALA A 140 9.82 -15.39 1.36
CA ALA A 140 11.09 -15.90 0.83
C ALA A 140 10.87 -17.05 -0.15
N TYR A 141 9.97 -17.99 0.15
CA TYR A 141 9.67 -19.09 -0.75
C TYR A 141 9.06 -18.60 -2.08
N VAL A 142 8.12 -17.69 -2.03
CA VAL A 142 7.52 -17.12 -3.26
C VAL A 142 8.56 -16.36 -4.08
N LEU A 143 9.48 -15.63 -3.46
CA LEU A 143 10.59 -14.98 -4.16
C LEU A 143 11.56 -16.01 -4.77
N TYR A 144 11.87 -17.08 -4.05
CA TYR A 144 12.76 -18.18 -4.49
C TYR A 144 12.20 -18.92 -5.71
N ILE A 145 10.94 -19.33 -5.70
CA ILE A 145 10.33 -20.06 -6.84
C ILE A 145 10.21 -19.18 -8.10
N ASN A 146 10.36 -17.86 -7.96
CA ASN A 146 10.49 -16.91 -9.07
C ASN A 146 11.95 -16.61 -9.45
N GLY A 147 12.93 -17.25 -8.82
CA GLY A 147 14.36 -17.05 -9.13
C GLY A 147 14.92 -15.69 -8.68
N ILE A 148 14.24 -14.98 -7.77
CA ILE A 148 14.62 -13.63 -7.32
C ILE A 148 15.68 -13.68 -6.22
N ILE A 149 15.61 -14.66 -5.32
CA ILE A 149 16.57 -14.88 -4.23
C ILE A 149 17.02 -16.35 -4.18
N GLY A 150 18.10 -16.60 -3.47
CA GLY A 150 18.56 -17.97 -3.16
C GLY A 150 17.70 -18.65 -2.10
N GLU A 151 17.73 -20.00 -2.05
CA GLU A 151 16.90 -20.81 -1.14
C GLU A 151 17.19 -20.51 0.34
N ASP A 152 18.44 -20.28 0.69
CA ASP A 152 18.88 -20.05 2.07
C ASP A 152 19.03 -18.56 2.41
N ALA A 153 18.65 -17.65 1.48
CA ALA A 153 18.72 -16.21 1.74
C ALA A 153 17.75 -15.82 2.87
N PRO A 154 18.24 -15.23 3.97
CA PRO A 154 17.38 -14.85 5.08
C PRO A 154 16.57 -13.60 4.72
N MET A 155 15.25 -13.66 4.85
CA MET A 155 14.35 -12.53 4.75
C MET A 155 13.94 -12.07 6.13
N ASN A 156 14.11 -10.78 6.40
CA ASN A 156 13.78 -10.10 7.64
C ASN A 156 13.55 -8.60 7.37
N ALA A 157 13.34 -7.81 8.42
CA ALA A 157 13.08 -6.36 8.29
C ALA A 157 14.20 -5.58 7.58
N GLN A 158 15.45 -6.07 7.61
CA GLN A 158 16.59 -5.41 6.98
C GLN A 158 16.80 -5.86 5.53
N THR A 159 16.61 -7.14 5.23
CA THR A 159 16.93 -7.72 3.92
C THR A 159 15.78 -7.66 2.93
N LEU A 160 14.53 -7.81 3.39
CA LEU A 160 13.35 -7.82 2.52
C LEU A 160 13.19 -6.53 1.69
N PRO A 161 13.36 -5.30 2.24
CA PRO A 161 13.27 -4.08 1.46
C PRO A 161 14.35 -3.93 0.38
N GLN A 162 15.46 -4.66 0.52
CA GLN A 162 16.61 -4.60 -0.40
C GLN A 162 16.46 -5.54 -1.59
N VAL A 163 15.46 -6.40 -1.60
CA VAL A 163 15.21 -7.33 -2.71
C VAL A 163 14.91 -6.54 -3.99
N LYS A 164 15.69 -6.80 -5.03
CA LYS A 164 15.50 -6.20 -6.35
C LYS A 164 14.48 -7.00 -7.15
N MET A 165 13.23 -6.55 -7.13
CA MET A 165 12.18 -7.17 -7.91
C MET A 165 12.37 -6.91 -9.41
N PRO A 166 12.04 -7.89 -10.31
CA PRO A 166 12.23 -7.72 -11.75
C PRO A 166 11.50 -6.51 -12.35
N ASN A 167 10.34 -6.15 -11.80
CA ASN A 167 9.54 -5.01 -12.27
C ASN A 167 9.65 -3.78 -11.35
N ARG A 168 10.77 -3.62 -10.64
CA ARG A 168 10.99 -2.52 -9.68
C ARG A 168 10.70 -1.14 -10.30
N ASP A 169 11.15 -0.94 -11.52
CA ASP A 169 11.11 0.35 -12.21
C ASP A 169 10.11 0.34 -13.38
N GLY A 170 9.25 -0.68 -13.47
CA GLY A 170 8.30 -0.85 -14.57
C GLY A 170 7.01 -0.04 -14.46
N PHE A 171 6.82 0.68 -13.36
CA PHE A 171 5.65 1.53 -13.17
C PHE A 171 5.98 3.00 -13.43
N ILE A 172 5.22 3.62 -14.33
CA ILE A 172 5.29 5.05 -14.62
C ILE A 172 4.09 5.71 -13.94
N SER A 173 4.34 6.78 -13.19
CA SER A 173 3.25 7.55 -12.59
C SER A 173 2.62 8.45 -13.64
N ASP A 174 1.32 8.25 -13.91
CA ASP A 174 0.52 9.17 -14.73
C ASP A 174 0.15 10.46 -13.99
N TRP A 175 0.38 10.48 -12.68
CA TRP A 175 0.04 11.64 -11.86
C TRP A 175 1.26 12.55 -11.71
N PRO A 176 1.14 13.87 -12.06
CA PRO A 176 2.26 14.78 -11.89
C PRO A 176 2.69 14.83 -10.42
N PRO A 177 4.00 14.92 -10.12
CA PRO A 177 4.48 15.10 -8.77
C PRO A 177 3.80 16.34 -8.17
N ARG A 178 3.18 16.22 -7.00
CA ARG A 178 2.68 17.40 -6.28
C ARG A 178 3.89 18.27 -5.96
N SER A 179 3.92 19.49 -6.51
CA SER A 179 4.88 20.51 -6.07
C SER A 179 4.66 20.71 -4.57
N ARG A 180 5.65 20.35 -3.76
CA ARG A 180 5.67 20.74 -2.35
C ARG A 180 5.97 22.23 -2.32
N ASN A 181 4.92 23.06 -2.23
CA ASN A 181 5.06 24.44 -1.82
C ASN A 181 5.27 24.49 -0.32
#